data_245850871fb8fc6591d9abccdfeebdf4
#
_entry.id   245850871fb8fc6591d9abccdfeebdf4
#
_cell.length_a   1.000
_cell.length_b   1.000
_cell.length_c   1.000
_cell.angle_alpha   90.00
_cell.angle_beta   90.00
_cell.angle_gamma   90.00
#
_symmetry.space_group_name_H-M   'P 1'
#
loop_
_entity.id
_entity.type
_entity.pdbx_description
1 polymer ?
#
loop_
_entity_poly.entity_id
_entity_poly.type
_entity_poly.pdbx_seq_one_letter_code
_entity_poly.pdbx_strand_id
1 'polypeptide(L)'
;MATKQLFEVALGIERPWYVQGVDFEVDKHLLTISVDFVEGARFAHPAASGEHPVHDTRTKRLRHLNFFQHECFLEVRLPRVRLPDGSVRLIEPDWVGRLDGFTLLFEALIVLLCHQMPFLAVAQMVGLSWHRVHAICQRYVDEAVDETNLAELREVAIDETSCRRGHDYVTLVADENERRVVFVAEGKDAKAVEAFGAHLSSHGGKPEQVEGVCIDMSPAFISGVTEHFPNARITYDKFHVVAHASTAIDETRRREQRTDPSLKGLRWTLLKDRSKLNAEQRADLDALVAHYTTSRVARAWHYREQLRDILGRKQRHVVSRMLRQWCTNVMRSTVEPMKPVAGLIRRHFEGIVAWTQSRQTNGFLEALNGLFQAAKRKARGYTKFSTMRTVLFLIAGKLDFSSLNPHLAPGHPALSPSAVLPT
;
A
#
# COMPACT_ATOMS: atom_id res chain seq x y z
N MET A 1 11.88 34.63 33.40
CA MET A 1 12.64 34.67 32.10
C MET A 1 13.07 33.27 31.64
N ALA A 2 13.74 32.47 32.44
CA ALA A 2 14.26 31.16 32.06
C ALA A 2 13.24 30.18 31.45
N THR A 3 12.01 30.13 32.01
CA THR A 3 10.97 29.18 31.49
C THR A 3 10.50 29.50 30.07
N LYS A 4 10.32 30.80 29.72
CA LYS A 4 9.90 31.21 28.37
C LYS A 4 10.97 30.88 27.34
N GLN A 5 12.23 31.20 27.66
CA GLN A 5 13.39 30.88 26.76
C GLN A 5 13.54 29.37 26.56
N LEU A 6 13.29 28.56 27.61
CA LEU A 6 13.31 27.11 27.47
C LEU A 6 12.30 26.63 26.39
N PHE A 7 11.07 27.12 26.42
CA PHE A 7 10.04 26.76 25.48
C PHE A 7 10.31 27.33 24.07
N GLU A 8 10.86 28.55 23.95
CA GLU A 8 11.29 29.11 22.68
C GLU A 8 12.29 28.19 21.97
N VAL A 9 13.34 27.79 22.69
CA VAL A 9 14.37 26.88 22.18
C VAL A 9 13.78 25.49 21.87
N ALA A 10 13.00 24.94 22.79
CA ALA A 10 12.43 23.61 22.64
C ALA A 10 11.42 23.50 21.48
N LEU A 11 10.71 24.58 21.17
CA LEU A 11 9.72 24.64 20.09
C LEU A 11 10.31 25.18 18.78
N GLY A 12 11.58 25.60 18.75
CA GLY A 12 12.19 26.24 17.59
C GLY A 12 11.53 27.56 17.21
N ILE A 13 11.02 28.31 18.20
CA ILE A 13 10.37 29.61 17.96
C ILE A 13 11.45 30.67 17.85
N GLU A 14 11.54 31.27 16.64
CA GLU A 14 12.51 32.32 16.32
C GLU A 14 11.83 33.66 16.04
N ARG A 15 12.58 34.76 16.19
CA ARG A 15 12.11 36.09 15.84
C ARG A 15 11.54 36.15 14.41
N PRO A 16 10.42 36.86 14.19
CA PRO A 16 9.77 37.81 15.08
C PRO A 16 8.86 37.20 16.14
N TRP A 17 8.68 35.87 16.17
CA TRP A 17 7.84 35.17 17.14
C TRP A 17 8.56 35.03 18.50
N TYR A 18 7.80 34.96 19.59
CA TYR A 18 8.32 34.73 20.92
C TYR A 18 7.24 34.13 21.83
N VAL A 19 7.65 33.46 22.91
CA VAL A 19 6.74 32.95 23.95
C VAL A 19 6.34 34.09 24.87
N GLN A 20 5.08 34.51 24.79
CA GLN A 20 4.52 35.55 25.63
C GLN A 20 4.21 35.05 27.03
N GLY A 21 3.67 33.84 27.15
CA GLY A 21 3.25 33.25 28.43
C GLY A 21 3.22 31.75 28.43
N VAL A 22 3.26 31.17 29.60
CA VAL A 22 3.12 29.73 29.83
C VAL A 22 2.15 29.56 30.99
N ASP A 23 1.05 28.89 30.77
CA ASP A 23 0.04 28.57 31.75
C ASP A 23 -0.10 27.07 31.93
N PHE A 24 -0.04 26.59 33.17
CA PHE A 24 -0.01 25.18 33.50
C PHE A 24 -1.11 24.82 34.50
N GLU A 25 -2.22 24.35 34.00
CA GLU A 25 -3.37 23.91 34.77
C GLU A 25 -3.20 22.43 35.19
N VAL A 26 -2.57 22.21 36.35
CA VAL A 26 -2.23 20.88 36.86
C VAL A 26 -3.46 19.99 37.00
N ASP A 27 -4.57 20.51 37.53
CA ASP A 27 -5.80 19.76 37.76
C ASP A 27 -6.49 19.32 36.48
N LYS A 28 -6.29 20.05 35.39
CA LYS A 28 -6.82 19.73 34.06
C LYS A 28 -5.86 18.96 33.18
N HIS A 29 -4.65 18.69 33.64
CA HIS A 29 -3.57 18.10 32.84
C HIS A 29 -3.33 18.87 31.54
N LEU A 30 -3.28 20.20 31.64
CA LEU A 30 -3.23 21.09 30.46
C LEU A 30 -2.07 22.09 30.59
N LEU A 31 -1.25 22.17 29.53
CA LEU A 31 -0.25 23.20 29.32
C LEU A 31 -0.68 24.06 28.12
N THR A 32 -0.77 25.38 28.34
CA THR A 32 -1.03 26.36 27.28
C THR A 32 0.18 27.29 27.17
N ILE A 33 0.76 27.37 25.97
CA ILE A 33 1.87 28.26 25.65
C ILE A 33 1.35 29.35 24.71
N SER A 34 1.35 30.60 25.21
CA SER A 34 0.95 31.74 24.41
C SER A 34 2.14 32.25 23.57
N VAL A 35 1.94 32.30 22.26
CA VAL A 35 2.95 32.78 21.29
C VAL A 35 2.46 34.07 20.63
N ASP A 36 3.33 35.06 20.60
CA ASP A 36 3.07 36.36 20.00
C ASP A 36 4.24 36.76 19.10
N PHE A 37 4.12 37.86 18.39
CA PHE A 37 5.17 38.44 17.59
C PHE A 37 5.54 39.86 18.07
N VAL A 38 6.76 40.30 17.76
CA VAL A 38 7.28 41.60 18.18
C VAL A 38 6.45 42.72 17.59
N GLU A 39 6.12 43.73 18.40
CA GLU A 39 5.42 44.92 17.96
C GLU A 39 6.18 45.61 16.84
N GLY A 40 5.48 46.09 15.79
CA GLY A 40 6.06 46.68 14.61
C GLY A 40 6.65 45.69 13.60
N ALA A 41 6.61 44.38 13.86
CA ALA A 41 7.06 43.37 12.91
C ALA A 41 6.34 43.51 11.57
N ARG A 42 7.06 43.23 10.50
CA ARG A 42 6.56 43.14 9.13
C ARG A 42 6.72 41.71 8.63
N PHE A 43 5.84 41.28 7.75
CA PHE A 43 5.84 39.90 7.29
C PHE A 43 5.78 39.82 5.77
N ALA A 44 6.59 38.95 5.19
CA ALA A 44 6.50 38.58 3.78
C ALA A 44 5.26 37.69 3.51
N HIS A 45 4.73 37.76 2.30
CA HIS A 45 3.68 36.85 1.84
C HIS A 45 3.97 36.41 0.39
N PRO A 46 3.79 35.13 0.01
CA PRO A 46 4.14 34.63 -1.33
C PRO A 46 3.44 35.34 -2.50
N ALA A 47 2.25 35.92 -2.26
CA ALA A 47 1.48 36.62 -3.29
C ALA A 47 1.97 38.06 -3.59
N ALA A 48 2.91 38.62 -2.82
CA ALA A 48 3.41 39.97 -3.05
C ALA A 48 4.88 40.10 -2.61
N SER A 49 5.67 40.88 -3.34
CA SER A 49 7.08 41.15 -3.01
C SER A 49 7.21 42.06 -1.78
N GLY A 50 8.28 41.82 -1.00
CA GLY A 50 8.60 42.61 0.19
C GLY A 50 7.84 42.22 1.43
N GLU A 51 8.03 42.98 2.51
CA GLU A 51 7.40 42.79 3.81
C GLU A 51 6.27 43.81 4.03
N HIS A 52 5.16 43.32 4.58
CA HIS A 52 3.95 44.10 4.76
C HIS A 52 3.66 44.36 6.25
N PRO A 53 3.09 45.53 6.59
CA PRO A 53 2.71 45.82 7.96
C PRO A 53 1.48 44.97 8.38
N VAL A 54 1.39 44.70 9.66
CA VAL A 54 0.23 44.03 10.25
C VAL A 54 -1.00 44.94 10.18
N HIS A 55 -2.09 44.46 9.60
CA HIS A 55 -3.38 45.12 9.54
C HIS A 55 -4.21 44.86 10.79
N ASP A 56 -4.36 43.58 11.14
CA ASP A 56 -5.03 43.10 12.35
C ASP A 56 -4.48 41.71 12.72
N THR A 57 -5.06 41.06 13.73
CA THR A 57 -4.60 39.75 14.20
C THR A 57 -5.75 38.78 14.43
N ARG A 58 -5.45 37.51 14.32
CA ARG A 58 -6.36 36.41 14.67
C ARG A 58 -5.66 35.41 15.59
N THR A 59 -6.26 35.06 16.71
CA THR A 59 -5.72 34.03 17.61
C THR A 59 -6.18 32.64 17.11
N LYS A 60 -5.23 31.72 16.98
CA LYS A 60 -5.48 30.29 16.76
C LYS A 60 -4.96 29.47 17.94
N ARG A 61 -5.70 28.42 18.26
CA ARG A 61 -5.28 27.41 19.23
C ARG A 61 -4.88 26.13 18.52
N LEU A 62 -3.61 25.70 18.67
CA LEU A 62 -3.01 24.58 17.97
C LEU A 62 -2.65 23.49 18.97
N ARG A 63 -3.11 22.27 18.75
CA ARG A 63 -2.68 21.10 19.51
C ARG A 63 -1.23 20.77 19.15
N HIS A 64 -0.41 20.61 20.20
CA HIS A 64 0.99 20.23 20.11
C HIS A 64 1.24 18.87 20.78
N LEU A 65 2.45 18.32 20.71
CA LEU A 65 2.85 17.12 21.46
C LEU A 65 2.59 17.31 22.95
N ASN A 66 2.23 16.23 23.64
CA ASN A 66 2.07 16.27 25.08
C ASN A 66 3.37 16.69 25.76
N PHE A 67 3.24 17.51 26.76
CA PHE A 67 4.30 17.79 27.71
C PHE A 67 4.18 16.78 28.87
N PHE A 68 4.98 15.71 28.83
CA PHE A 68 4.80 14.52 29.67
C PHE A 68 3.36 13.97 29.54
N GLN A 69 2.63 13.87 30.67
CA GLN A 69 1.22 13.41 30.69
C GLN A 69 0.19 14.53 30.46
N HIS A 70 0.65 15.77 30.21
CA HIS A 70 -0.25 16.92 30.00
C HIS A 70 -0.46 17.22 28.54
N GLU A 71 -1.70 17.51 28.18
CA GLU A 71 -2.00 18.01 26.84
C GLU A 71 -1.38 19.39 26.65
N CYS A 72 -0.74 19.64 25.52
CA CYS A 72 -0.11 20.91 25.21
C CYS A 72 -0.81 21.58 24.04
N PHE A 73 -1.11 22.88 24.23
CA PHE A 73 -1.66 23.76 23.20
C PHE A 73 -0.80 25.00 23.04
N LEU A 74 -0.65 25.44 21.78
CA LEU A 74 -0.09 26.75 21.48
C LEU A 74 -1.23 27.69 21.15
N GLU A 75 -1.38 28.79 21.91
CA GLU A 75 -2.27 29.89 21.54
C GLU A 75 -1.47 30.97 20.84
N VAL A 76 -1.65 31.08 19.53
CA VAL A 76 -0.82 31.88 18.66
C VAL A 76 -1.61 33.05 18.14
N ARG A 77 -1.11 34.27 18.40
CA ARG A 77 -1.64 35.50 17.82
C ARG A 77 -1.03 35.68 16.43
N LEU A 78 -1.77 35.32 15.38
CA LEU A 78 -1.32 35.35 13.98
C LEU A 78 -1.62 36.71 13.35
N PRO A 79 -0.65 37.37 12.67
CA PRO A 79 -0.86 38.62 11.98
C PRO A 79 -1.60 38.39 10.65
N ARG A 80 -2.48 39.32 10.32
CA ARG A 80 -3.01 39.47 8.97
C ARG A 80 -2.42 40.72 8.36
N VAL A 81 -1.83 40.59 7.18
CA VAL A 81 -1.18 41.68 6.46
C VAL A 81 -2.05 42.16 5.31
N ARG A 82 -2.02 43.47 5.03
CA ARG A 82 -2.65 44.03 3.85
C ARG A 82 -1.65 44.07 2.71
N LEU A 83 -1.97 43.41 1.60
CA LEU A 83 -1.15 43.39 0.39
C LEU A 83 -1.42 44.62 -0.50
N PRO A 84 -0.54 44.92 -1.48
CA PRO A 84 -0.70 46.06 -2.39
C PRO A 84 -1.98 46.04 -3.23
N ASP A 85 -2.57 44.85 -3.49
CA ASP A 85 -3.84 44.69 -4.17
C ASP A 85 -5.06 44.98 -3.28
N GLY A 86 -4.86 45.37 -2.02
CA GLY A 86 -5.87 45.63 -1.02
C GLY A 86 -6.38 44.40 -0.27
N SER A 87 -6.00 43.18 -0.68
CA SER A 87 -6.41 41.96 0.01
C SER A 87 -5.72 41.83 1.38
N VAL A 88 -6.41 41.18 2.32
CA VAL A 88 -5.87 40.89 3.66
C VAL A 88 -5.60 39.39 3.76
N ARG A 89 -4.36 39.02 4.09
CA ARG A 89 -3.88 37.65 4.14
C ARG A 89 -3.33 37.31 5.52
N LEU A 90 -3.64 36.07 5.98
CA LEU A 90 -3.11 35.53 7.24
C LEU A 90 -1.68 35.06 7.03
N ILE A 91 -0.81 35.37 7.97
CA ILE A 91 0.55 34.84 8.04
C ILE A 91 0.60 33.75 9.11
N GLU A 92 1.01 32.57 8.71
CA GLU A 92 1.22 31.45 9.62
C GLU A 92 2.71 31.10 9.67
N PRO A 93 3.29 30.86 10.86
CA PRO A 93 4.65 30.35 10.98
C PRO A 93 4.78 28.98 10.31
N ASP A 94 5.98 28.60 9.93
CA ASP A 94 6.33 27.36 9.25
C ASP A 94 6.07 26.07 10.08
N TRP A 95 5.99 26.21 11.40
CA TRP A 95 5.65 25.10 12.31
C TRP A 95 4.13 24.86 12.51
N VAL A 96 3.27 25.69 11.91
CA VAL A 96 1.81 25.45 11.90
C VAL A 96 1.50 24.26 10.99
N GLY A 97 0.62 23.36 11.45
CA GLY A 97 0.25 22.16 10.71
C GLY A 97 -0.50 22.43 9.41
N ARG A 98 -0.51 21.44 8.55
CA ARG A 98 -1.25 21.48 7.27
C ARG A 98 -2.75 21.40 7.47
N LEU A 99 -3.20 20.80 8.59
CA LEU A 99 -4.60 20.79 8.99
C LEU A 99 -4.83 21.82 10.10
N ASP A 100 -5.96 22.52 10.05
CA ASP A 100 -6.30 23.54 11.04
C ASP A 100 -6.38 22.97 12.45
N GLY A 101 -5.73 23.66 13.40
CA GLY A 101 -5.72 23.33 14.80
C GLY A 101 -4.62 22.40 15.28
N PHE A 102 -3.57 22.18 14.49
CA PHE A 102 -2.41 21.36 14.84
C PHE A 102 -1.08 22.05 14.54
N THR A 103 -0.01 21.59 15.18
CA THR A 103 1.37 21.89 14.77
C THR A 103 1.89 20.80 13.86
N LEU A 104 2.86 21.12 12.98
CA LEU A 104 3.50 20.13 12.10
C LEU A 104 4.07 18.93 12.86
N LEU A 105 4.68 19.17 14.02
CA LEU A 105 5.26 18.10 14.84
C LEU A 105 4.18 17.13 15.38
N PHE A 106 3.00 17.66 15.74
CA PHE A 106 1.89 16.81 16.18
C PHE A 106 1.29 15.99 15.03
N GLU A 107 1.16 16.59 13.84
CA GLU A 107 0.73 15.86 12.63
C GLU A 107 1.74 14.78 12.25
N ALA A 108 3.05 15.07 12.35
CA ALA A 108 4.10 14.09 12.09
C ALA A 108 3.99 12.87 13.03
N LEU A 109 3.75 13.08 14.32
CA LEU A 109 3.51 12.00 15.28
C LEU A 109 2.31 11.14 14.83
N ILE A 110 1.21 11.77 14.42
CA ILE A 110 0.00 11.04 14.00
C ILE A 110 0.29 10.18 12.76
N VAL A 111 0.93 10.76 11.73
CA VAL A 111 1.29 10.02 10.51
C VAL A 111 2.18 8.82 10.85
N LEU A 112 3.21 9.03 11.70
CA LEU A 112 4.12 7.96 12.12
C LEU A 112 3.40 6.83 12.86
N LEU A 113 2.54 7.16 13.83
CA LEU A 113 1.76 6.16 14.56
C LEU A 113 0.81 5.39 13.64
N CYS A 114 0.22 6.06 12.65
CA CYS A 114 -0.71 5.44 11.70
C CYS A 114 -0.04 4.48 10.70
N HIS A 115 1.29 4.55 10.52
CA HIS A 115 2.03 3.50 9.81
C HIS A 115 1.99 2.15 10.55
N GLN A 116 1.87 2.15 11.88
CA GLN A 116 1.96 0.95 12.72
C GLN A 116 0.61 0.54 13.34
N MET A 117 -0.32 1.47 13.47
CA MET A 117 -1.56 1.28 14.22
C MET A 117 -2.80 1.73 13.44
N PRO A 118 -3.97 1.11 13.68
CA PRO A 118 -5.24 1.60 13.14
C PRO A 118 -5.57 3.01 13.62
N PHE A 119 -6.19 3.82 12.78
CA PHE A 119 -6.60 5.20 13.09
C PHE A 119 -7.38 5.32 14.40
N LEU A 120 -8.24 4.34 14.73
CA LEU A 120 -8.98 4.36 15.99
C LEU A 120 -8.07 4.25 17.21
N ALA A 121 -7.05 3.40 17.16
CA ALA A 121 -6.09 3.25 18.26
C ALA A 121 -5.27 4.53 18.44
N VAL A 122 -4.81 5.13 17.34
CA VAL A 122 -4.11 6.42 17.38
C VAL A 122 -5.02 7.52 17.94
N ALA A 123 -6.26 7.60 17.47
CA ALA A 123 -7.25 8.58 17.93
C ALA A 123 -7.46 8.51 19.45
N GLN A 124 -7.59 7.31 19.99
CA GLN A 124 -7.71 7.08 21.44
C GLN A 124 -6.44 7.48 22.21
N MET A 125 -5.26 7.19 21.65
CA MET A 125 -3.97 7.51 22.27
C MET A 125 -3.72 9.01 22.36
N VAL A 126 -4.08 9.76 21.31
CA VAL A 126 -3.80 11.20 21.22
C VAL A 126 -4.98 12.10 21.60
N GLY A 127 -6.10 11.53 22.03
CA GLY A 127 -7.29 12.28 22.45
C GLY A 127 -8.03 12.98 21.30
N LEU A 128 -7.95 12.45 20.06
CA LEU A 128 -8.64 13.00 18.90
C LEU A 128 -9.82 12.12 18.45
N SER A 129 -10.71 12.71 17.63
CA SER A 129 -11.67 11.90 16.91
C SER A 129 -10.99 11.12 15.77
N TRP A 130 -11.53 9.93 15.45
CA TRP A 130 -11.08 9.13 14.31
C TRP A 130 -11.07 9.93 13.01
N HIS A 131 -12.05 10.79 12.79
CA HIS A 131 -12.16 11.62 11.59
C HIS A 131 -10.99 12.60 11.44
N ARG A 132 -10.50 13.18 12.54
CA ARG A 132 -9.35 14.09 12.49
C ARG A 132 -8.05 13.36 12.19
N VAL A 133 -7.83 12.21 12.81
CA VAL A 133 -6.67 11.35 12.51
C VAL A 133 -6.66 10.92 11.04
N HIS A 134 -7.81 10.45 10.54
CA HIS A 134 -7.95 10.08 9.14
C HIS A 134 -7.71 11.27 8.20
N ALA A 135 -8.26 12.45 8.50
CA ALA A 135 -8.09 13.64 7.66
C ALA A 135 -6.63 14.10 7.56
N ILE A 136 -5.87 14.02 8.67
CA ILE A 136 -4.43 14.29 8.64
C ILE A 136 -3.74 13.30 7.70
N CYS A 137 -3.89 11.98 7.93
CA CYS A 137 -3.24 10.97 7.12
C CYS A 137 -3.64 11.03 5.64
N GLN A 138 -4.93 11.26 5.36
CA GLN A 138 -5.42 11.37 4.00
C GLN A 138 -4.78 12.55 3.28
N ARG A 139 -4.71 13.72 3.91
CA ARG A 139 -4.11 14.91 3.32
C ARG A 139 -2.63 14.68 2.97
N TYR A 140 -1.84 14.16 3.91
CA TYR A 140 -0.43 13.86 3.66
C TYR A 140 -0.26 12.84 2.52
N VAL A 141 -1.07 11.79 2.49
CA VAL A 141 -1.03 10.79 1.41
C VAL A 141 -1.41 11.40 0.08
N ASP A 142 -2.48 12.19 0.01
CA ASP A 142 -2.94 12.78 -1.24
C ASP A 142 -1.90 13.74 -1.81
N GLU A 143 -1.36 14.65 -0.99
CA GLU A 143 -0.32 15.61 -1.40
C GLU A 143 0.96 14.87 -1.84
N ALA A 144 1.45 13.89 -1.10
CA ALA A 144 2.65 13.15 -1.46
C ALA A 144 2.46 12.25 -2.71
N VAL A 145 1.26 11.73 -2.93
CA VAL A 145 0.94 11.03 -4.19
C VAL A 145 0.95 12.00 -5.35
N ASP A 146 0.35 13.19 -5.19
CA ASP A 146 0.31 14.22 -6.25
C ASP A 146 1.73 14.73 -6.61
N GLU A 147 2.68 14.73 -5.66
CA GLU A 147 4.08 15.11 -5.88
C GLU A 147 4.94 13.95 -6.44
N THR A 148 4.42 12.72 -6.46
CA THR A 148 5.19 11.55 -6.91
C THR A 148 5.52 11.65 -8.40
N ASN A 149 6.81 11.49 -8.76
CA ASN A 149 7.25 11.41 -10.14
C ASN A 149 7.32 9.94 -10.61
N LEU A 150 6.65 9.62 -11.72
CA LEU A 150 6.61 8.28 -12.33
C LEU A 150 7.31 8.22 -13.71
N ALA A 151 8.15 9.22 -14.04
CA ALA A 151 8.85 9.29 -15.34
C ALA A 151 9.74 8.06 -15.62
N GLU A 152 10.28 7.44 -14.56
CA GLU A 152 11.18 6.28 -14.67
C GLU A 152 10.47 4.93 -14.50
N LEU A 153 9.12 4.91 -14.40
CA LEU A 153 8.37 3.67 -14.25
C LEU A 153 8.41 2.85 -15.54
N ARG A 154 8.93 1.61 -15.47
CA ARG A 154 9.09 0.71 -16.61
C ARG A 154 8.42 -0.63 -16.42
N GLU A 155 8.39 -1.14 -15.19
CA GLU A 155 7.86 -2.46 -14.87
C GLU A 155 6.85 -2.36 -13.74
N VAL A 156 5.65 -2.87 -13.98
CA VAL A 156 4.55 -2.79 -13.01
C VAL A 156 3.92 -4.17 -12.78
N ALA A 157 3.40 -4.36 -11.58
CA ALA A 157 2.51 -5.46 -11.25
C ALA A 157 1.10 -4.90 -10.97
N ILE A 158 0.08 -5.56 -11.49
CA ILE A 158 -1.33 -5.23 -11.25
C ILE A 158 -2.02 -6.43 -10.63
N ASP A 159 -2.70 -6.22 -9.52
CA ASP A 159 -3.45 -7.25 -8.81
C ASP A 159 -4.71 -6.66 -8.16
N GLU A 160 -5.62 -7.53 -7.72
CA GLU A 160 -6.82 -7.13 -7.02
C GLU A 160 -6.81 -7.54 -5.55
N THR A 161 -7.39 -6.70 -4.69
CA THR A 161 -7.65 -7.07 -3.30
C THR A 161 -9.11 -6.82 -2.92
N SER A 162 -9.68 -7.70 -2.07
CA SER A 162 -11.06 -7.54 -1.62
C SER A 162 -11.17 -6.48 -0.53
N CYS A 163 -12.02 -5.47 -0.75
CA CYS A 163 -12.33 -4.45 0.25
C CYS A 163 -13.35 -4.92 1.28
N ARG A 164 -14.38 -5.65 0.88
CA ARG A 164 -15.50 -6.10 1.73
C ARG A 164 -15.87 -7.55 1.45
N ARG A 165 -16.70 -8.12 2.30
CA ARG A 165 -17.41 -9.37 1.98
C ARG A 165 -18.40 -9.07 0.85
N GLY A 166 -18.29 -9.81 -0.25
CA GLY A 166 -19.04 -9.57 -1.48
C GLY A 166 -18.05 -9.36 -2.64
N HIS A 167 -18.47 -8.65 -3.66
CA HIS A 167 -17.68 -8.46 -4.89
C HIS A 167 -17.03 -7.07 -5.00
N ASP A 168 -16.81 -6.40 -3.87
CA ASP A 168 -16.11 -5.10 -3.87
C ASP A 168 -14.60 -5.35 -3.90
N TYR A 169 -13.99 -5.07 -5.05
CA TYR A 169 -12.55 -5.20 -5.28
C TYR A 169 -11.89 -3.84 -5.50
N VAL A 170 -10.61 -3.80 -5.26
CA VAL A 170 -9.73 -2.67 -5.52
C VAL A 170 -8.55 -3.16 -6.34
N THR A 171 -8.24 -2.46 -7.40
CA THR A 171 -7.05 -2.68 -8.22
C THR A 171 -5.87 -1.95 -7.60
N LEU A 172 -4.78 -2.66 -7.42
CA LEU A 172 -3.50 -2.16 -6.96
C LEU A 172 -2.50 -2.21 -8.11
N VAL A 173 -1.78 -1.12 -8.31
CA VAL A 173 -0.63 -1.10 -9.22
C VAL A 173 0.63 -0.79 -8.41
N ALA A 174 1.64 -1.64 -8.57
CA ALA A 174 2.92 -1.50 -7.91
C ALA A 174 4.05 -1.34 -8.92
N ASP A 175 5.01 -0.51 -8.57
CA ASP A 175 6.34 -0.46 -9.18
C ASP A 175 7.12 -1.69 -8.72
N GLU A 176 7.49 -2.57 -9.65
CA GLU A 176 8.22 -3.81 -9.38
C GLU A 176 9.65 -3.55 -8.93
N ASN A 177 10.29 -2.50 -9.45
CA ASN A 177 11.68 -2.17 -9.16
C ASN A 177 11.81 -1.57 -7.77
N GLU A 178 10.99 -0.55 -7.47
CA GLU A 178 10.99 0.13 -6.19
C GLU A 178 10.20 -0.61 -5.11
N ARG A 179 9.42 -1.61 -5.48
CA ARG A 179 8.52 -2.37 -4.57
C ARG A 179 7.65 -1.43 -3.75
N ARG A 180 6.87 -0.61 -4.43
CA ARG A 180 5.93 0.34 -3.83
C ARG A 180 4.63 0.38 -4.62
N VAL A 181 3.53 0.65 -3.91
CA VAL A 181 2.25 0.95 -4.55
C VAL A 181 2.30 2.35 -5.14
N VAL A 182 1.97 2.46 -6.42
CA VAL A 182 1.95 3.73 -7.16
C VAL A 182 0.54 4.18 -7.52
N PHE A 183 -0.43 3.24 -7.57
CA PHE A 183 -1.81 3.57 -7.90
C PHE A 183 -2.79 2.61 -7.24
N VAL A 184 -3.95 3.13 -6.86
CA VAL A 184 -5.06 2.38 -6.23
C VAL A 184 -6.38 2.89 -6.81
N ALA A 185 -7.19 2.00 -7.37
CA ALA A 185 -8.51 2.33 -7.92
C ALA A 185 -9.60 1.38 -7.44
N GLU A 186 -10.85 1.84 -7.42
CA GLU A 186 -12.01 0.97 -7.19
C GLU A 186 -12.27 0.09 -8.42
N GLY A 187 -12.75 -1.12 -8.17
CA GLY A 187 -13.07 -2.07 -9.24
C GLY A 187 -11.92 -3.00 -9.61
N LYS A 188 -12.16 -3.82 -10.64
CA LYS A 188 -11.23 -4.81 -11.19
C LYS A 188 -11.43 -5.00 -12.69
N ASP A 189 -11.76 -3.94 -13.38
CA ASP A 189 -12.07 -3.92 -14.80
C ASP A 189 -10.99 -3.18 -15.62
N ALA A 190 -11.18 -3.15 -16.95
CA ALA A 190 -10.29 -2.44 -17.86
C ALA A 190 -10.21 -0.93 -17.57
N LYS A 191 -11.27 -0.34 -16.98
CA LYS A 191 -11.28 1.08 -16.60
C LYS A 191 -10.28 1.41 -15.49
N ALA A 192 -10.02 0.46 -14.58
CA ALA A 192 -8.98 0.65 -13.57
C ALA A 192 -7.58 0.73 -14.22
N VAL A 193 -7.34 -0.01 -15.29
CA VAL A 193 -6.09 0.04 -16.08
C VAL A 193 -5.99 1.34 -16.88
N GLU A 194 -7.09 1.79 -17.51
CA GLU A 194 -7.19 3.09 -18.18
C GLU A 194 -6.89 4.24 -17.20
N ALA A 195 -7.52 4.23 -16.03
CA ALA A 195 -7.28 5.23 -14.98
C ALA A 195 -5.82 5.25 -14.50
N PHE A 196 -5.16 4.10 -14.44
CA PHE A 196 -3.73 4.04 -14.16
C PHE A 196 -2.90 4.69 -15.28
N GLY A 197 -3.22 4.46 -16.54
CA GLY A 197 -2.56 5.13 -17.68
C GLY A 197 -2.66 6.66 -17.62
N ALA A 198 -3.85 7.18 -17.27
CA ALA A 198 -4.07 8.60 -17.06
C ALA A 198 -3.27 9.14 -15.85
N HIS A 199 -3.27 8.41 -14.73
CA HIS A 199 -2.48 8.76 -13.54
C HIS A 199 -0.98 8.78 -13.86
N LEU A 200 -0.46 7.77 -14.53
CA LEU A 200 0.94 7.72 -14.98
C LEU A 200 1.32 8.97 -15.79
N SER A 201 0.45 9.35 -16.74
CA SER A 201 0.68 10.51 -17.61
C SER A 201 0.67 11.82 -16.83
N SER A 202 -0.22 11.99 -15.86
CA SER A 202 -0.28 13.19 -15.01
C SER A 202 0.92 13.31 -14.05
N HIS A 203 1.66 12.21 -13.82
CA HIS A 203 2.84 12.16 -12.94
C HIS A 203 4.17 12.06 -13.72
N GLY A 204 4.20 12.55 -14.96
CA GLY A 204 5.42 12.65 -15.77
C GLY A 204 5.82 11.39 -16.51
N GLY A 205 5.13 10.27 -16.33
CA GLY A 205 5.36 9.04 -17.06
C GLY A 205 4.61 8.99 -18.40
N LYS A 206 4.84 7.93 -19.18
CA LYS A 206 4.14 7.67 -20.43
C LYS A 206 3.76 6.20 -20.53
N PRO A 207 2.53 5.85 -20.93
CA PRO A 207 2.13 4.45 -21.11
C PRO A 207 3.05 3.66 -22.06
N GLU A 208 3.58 4.31 -23.12
CA GLU A 208 4.45 3.71 -24.13
C GLU A 208 5.84 3.33 -23.59
N GLN A 209 6.25 3.90 -22.46
CA GLN A 209 7.54 3.59 -21.82
C GLN A 209 7.50 2.39 -20.87
N VAL A 210 6.29 1.89 -20.55
CA VAL A 210 6.14 0.70 -19.71
C VAL A 210 6.51 -0.54 -20.54
N GLU A 211 7.57 -1.23 -20.10
CA GLU A 211 8.16 -2.37 -20.81
C GLU A 211 7.59 -3.72 -20.37
N GLY A 212 7.15 -3.81 -19.11
CA GLY A 212 6.62 -5.03 -18.53
C GLY A 212 5.44 -4.79 -17.60
N VAL A 213 4.41 -5.64 -17.75
CA VAL A 213 3.24 -5.66 -16.88
C VAL A 213 2.98 -7.09 -16.40
N CYS A 214 3.09 -7.30 -15.10
CA CYS A 214 2.72 -8.57 -14.46
C CYS A 214 1.27 -8.52 -13.99
N ILE A 215 0.45 -9.44 -14.47
CA ILE A 215 -0.98 -9.54 -14.13
C ILE A 215 -1.39 -10.99 -13.89
N ASP A 216 -2.57 -11.18 -13.33
CA ASP A 216 -3.27 -12.46 -13.44
C ASP A 216 -3.83 -12.66 -14.88
N MET A 217 -4.46 -13.79 -15.14
CA MET A 217 -5.05 -14.09 -16.44
C MET A 217 -6.50 -13.56 -16.57
N SER A 218 -6.83 -12.46 -15.89
CA SER A 218 -8.13 -11.80 -16.00
C SER A 218 -8.31 -11.20 -17.41
N PRO A 219 -9.39 -11.52 -18.12
CA PRO A 219 -9.66 -10.93 -19.43
C PRO A 219 -9.73 -9.40 -19.40
N ALA A 220 -10.23 -8.82 -18.30
CA ALA A 220 -10.35 -7.37 -18.15
C ALA A 220 -8.96 -6.70 -18.05
N PHE A 221 -8.04 -7.25 -17.27
CA PHE A 221 -6.68 -6.72 -17.19
C PHE A 221 -5.92 -6.92 -18.51
N ILE A 222 -6.06 -8.11 -19.14
CA ILE A 222 -5.43 -8.36 -20.45
C ILE A 222 -5.90 -7.33 -21.48
N SER A 223 -7.21 -7.09 -21.59
CA SER A 223 -7.77 -6.10 -22.49
C SER A 223 -7.25 -4.69 -22.19
N GLY A 224 -7.34 -4.26 -20.93
CA GLY A 224 -6.88 -2.92 -20.52
C GLY A 224 -5.40 -2.70 -20.78
N VAL A 225 -4.53 -3.68 -20.44
CA VAL A 225 -3.09 -3.55 -20.68
C VAL A 225 -2.78 -3.53 -22.17
N THR A 226 -3.43 -4.38 -22.97
CA THR A 226 -3.22 -4.42 -24.44
C THR A 226 -3.63 -3.11 -25.11
N GLU A 227 -4.70 -2.46 -24.62
CA GLU A 227 -5.22 -1.21 -25.16
C GLU A 227 -4.39 0.00 -24.76
N HIS A 228 -4.03 0.10 -23.46
CA HIS A 228 -3.44 1.32 -22.91
C HIS A 228 -1.92 1.29 -22.76
N PHE A 229 -1.26 0.12 -22.82
CA PHE A 229 0.19 -0.05 -22.71
C PHE A 229 0.77 -0.82 -23.90
N PRO A 230 0.84 -0.18 -25.08
CA PRO A 230 1.07 -0.87 -26.36
C PRO A 230 2.45 -1.56 -26.45
N ASN A 231 3.45 -1.08 -25.71
CA ASN A 231 4.81 -1.64 -25.74
C ASN A 231 5.07 -2.64 -24.61
N ALA A 232 4.12 -2.80 -23.70
CA ALA A 232 4.29 -3.62 -22.52
C ALA A 232 4.23 -5.12 -22.82
N ARG A 233 5.23 -5.84 -22.40
CA ARG A 233 5.20 -7.31 -22.40
C ARG A 233 4.35 -7.80 -21.22
N ILE A 234 3.24 -8.45 -21.50
CA ILE A 234 2.41 -9.08 -20.47
C ILE A 234 3.11 -10.34 -19.97
N THR A 235 3.31 -10.39 -18.64
CA THR A 235 3.77 -11.58 -17.91
C THR A 235 2.65 -12.05 -17.00
N TYR A 236 2.32 -13.35 -17.04
CA TYR A 236 1.36 -13.92 -16.11
C TYR A 236 2.08 -14.51 -14.89
N ASP A 237 1.57 -14.17 -13.71
CA ASP A 237 2.12 -14.70 -12.49
C ASP A 237 1.99 -16.23 -12.41
N LYS A 238 3.12 -16.90 -12.29
CA LYS A 238 3.20 -18.37 -12.20
C LYS A 238 2.42 -18.94 -11.00
N PHE A 239 2.28 -18.19 -9.91
CA PHE A 239 1.54 -18.66 -8.74
C PHE A 239 0.06 -18.81 -9.03
N HIS A 240 -0.53 -17.92 -9.81
CA HIS A 240 -1.90 -18.04 -10.27
C HIS A 240 -2.08 -19.26 -11.20
N VAL A 241 -1.13 -19.55 -12.08
CA VAL A 241 -1.16 -20.76 -12.93
C VAL A 241 -1.17 -22.04 -12.08
N VAL A 242 -0.30 -22.10 -11.05
CA VAL A 242 -0.24 -23.24 -10.13
C VAL A 242 -1.48 -23.33 -9.23
N ALA A 243 -2.08 -22.19 -8.86
CA ALA A 243 -3.33 -22.15 -8.08
C ALA A 243 -4.49 -22.79 -8.82
N HIS A 244 -4.62 -22.58 -10.15
CA HIS A 244 -5.60 -23.29 -10.98
C HIS A 244 -5.41 -24.82 -10.96
N ALA A 245 -4.16 -25.29 -11.02
CA ALA A 245 -3.85 -26.71 -10.91
C ALA A 245 -4.20 -27.26 -9.52
N SER A 246 -3.97 -26.46 -8.45
CA SER A 246 -4.36 -26.83 -7.07
C SER A 246 -5.88 -26.95 -6.92
N THR A 247 -6.64 -26.05 -7.51
CA THR A 247 -8.11 -26.12 -7.55
C THR A 247 -8.57 -27.39 -8.27
N ALA A 248 -7.93 -27.76 -9.39
CA ALA A 248 -8.24 -28.98 -10.13
C ALA A 248 -7.93 -30.25 -9.31
N ILE A 249 -6.90 -30.25 -8.46
CA ILE A 249 -6.65 -31.37 -7.52
C ILE A 249 -7.82 -31.52 -6.53
N ASP A 250 -8.25 -30.43 -5.88
CA ASP A 250 -9.33 -30.51 -4.90
C ASP A 250 -10.66 -30.90 -5.56
N GLU A 251 -10.91 -30.48 -6.77
CA GLU A 251 -12.07 -30.90 -7.54
C GLU A 251 -11.99 -32.39 -7.89
N THR A 252 -10.85 -32.89 -8.32
CA THR A 252 -10.61 -34.32 -8.57
C THR A 252 -10.83 -35.13 -7.28
N ARG A 253 -10.25 -34.69 -6.17
CA ARG A 253 -10.43 -35.31 -4.86
C ARG A 253 -11.91 -35.37 -4.46
N ARG A 254 -12.65 -34.28 -4.61
CA ARG A 254 -14.10 -34.26 -4.26
C ARG A 254 -14.95 -35.21 -5.13
N ARG A 255 -14.57 -35.39 -6.39
CA ARG A 255 -15.25 -36.36 -7.27
C ARG A 255 -14.94 -37.78 -6.88
N GLU A 256 -13.66 -38.13 -6.70
CA GLU A 256 -13.22 -39.49 -6.35
C GLU A 256 -13.60 -39.88 -4.91
N GLN A 257 -13.70 -38.96 -3.95
CA GLN A 257 -14.10 -39.18 -2.57
C GLN A 257 -15.49 -39.82 -2.45
N ARG A 258 -16.34 -39.73 -3.48
CA ARG A 258 -17.66 -40.36 -3.52
C ARG A 258 -17.57 -41.88 -3.59
N THR A 259 -16.50 -42.39 -4.19
CA THR A 259 -16.24 -43.84 -4.36
C THR A 259 -15.10 -44.31 -3.47
N ASP A 260 -14.23 -43.41 -3.02
CA ASP A 260 -13.10 -43.71 -2.14
C ASP A 260 -13.10 -42.80 -0.89
N PRO A 261 -13.69 -43.26 0.21
CA PRO A 261 -13.80 -42.52 1.48
C PRO A 261 -12.42 -42.17 2.11
N SER A 262 -11.34 -42.90 1.75
CA SER A 262 -9.99 -42.64 2.28
C SER A 262 -9.46 -41.23 1.90
N LEU A 263 -9.99 -40.63 0.85
CA LEU A 263 -9.65 -39.29 0.41
C LEU A 263 -10.26 -38.17 1.28
N LYS A 264 -11.10 -38.53 2.26
CA LYS A 264 -11.68 -37.57 3.19
C LYS A 264 -10.59 -37.02 4.12
N GLY A 265 -10.55 -35.70 4.28
CA GLY A 265 -9.56 -35.04 5.13
C GLY A 265 -8.23 -34.68 4.43
N LEU A 266 -7.90 -35.32 3.29
CA LEU A 266 -6.62 -35.11 2.60
C LEU A 266 -6.48 -33.78 1.84
N ARG A 267 -7.48 -32.89 1.88
CA ARG A 267 -7.43 -31.61 1.14
C ARG A 267 -6.14 -30.84 1.39
N TRP A 268 -5.81 -30.60 2.66
CA TRP A 268 -4.65 -29.79 3.01
C TRP A 268 -3.32 -30.52 2.80
N THR A 269 -3.31 -31.83 2.92
CA THR A 269 -2.17 -32.68 2.56
C THR A 269 -1.84 -32.57 1.08
N LEU A 270 -2.85 -32.52 0.21
CA LEU A 270 -2.66 -32.40 -1.24
C LEU A 270 -2.30 -30.98 -1.69
N LEU A 271 -2.80 -29.94 -1.01
CA LEU A 271 -2.63 -28.54 -1.44
C LEU A 271 -1.38 -27.87 -0.90
N LYS A 272 -0.90 -28.29 0.29
CA LYS A 272 0.33 -27.78 0.89
C LYS A 272 1.56 -28.18 0.07
N ASP A 273 2.62 -27.39 0.21
CA ASP A 273 3.95 -27.78 -0.22
C ASP A 273 4.43 -29.00 0.58
N ARG A 274 5.05 -29.97 -0.10
CA ARG A 274 5.53 -31.20 0.55
C ARG A 274 6.50 -30.91 1.71
N SER A 275 7.31 -29.87 1.61
CA SER A 275 8.24 -29.45 2.66
C SER A 275 7.54 -28.97 3.95
N LYS A 276 6.28 -28.51 3.83
CA LYS A 276 5.45 -27.98 4.93
C LYS A 276 4.50 -29.02 5.53
N LEU A 277 4.56 -30.26 5.08
CA LEU A 277 3.78 -31.38 5.62
C LEU A 277 4.43 -31.93 6.90
N ASN A 278 3.62 -32.27 7.89
CA ASN A 278 4.07 -33.06 9.03
C ASN A 278 4.31 -34.53 8.62
N ALA A 279 4.83 -35.36 9.56
CA ALA A 279 5.17 -36.75 9.27
C ALA A 279 3.97 -37.59 8.82
N GLU A 280 2.81 -37.46 9.47
CA GLU A 280 1.57 -38.16 9.15
C GLU A 280 1.07 -37.75 7.76
N GLN A 281 0.93 -36.45 7.50
CA GLN A 281 0.52 -35.96 6.19
C GLN A 281 1.45 -36.38 5.05
N ARG A 282 2.76 -36.49 5.35
CA ARG A 282 3.74 -36.97 4.36
C ARG A 282 3.54 -38.45 4.05
N ALA A 283 3.31 -39.28 5.09
CA ALA A 283 3.03 -40.70 4.92
C ALA A 283 1.73 -40.92 4.10
N ASP A 284 0.67 -40.16 4.41
CA ASP A 284 -0.59 -40.21 3.65
C ASP A 284 -0.40 -39.85 2.19
N LEU A 285 0.38 -38.79 1.92
CA LEU A 285 0.68 -38.36 0.56
C LEU A 285 1.50 -39.43 -0.18
N ASP A 286 2.52 -39.98 0.44
CA ASP A 286 3.40 -40.99 -0.16
C ASP A 286 2.62 -42.30 -0.46
N ALA A 287 1.72 -42.72 0.43
CA ALA A 287 0.81 -43.83 0.21
C ALA A 287 -0.12 -43.57 -0.99
N LEU A 288 -0.70 -42.36 -1.09
CA LEU A 288 -1.54 -41.99 -2.22
C LEU A 288 -0.76 -41.98 -3.55
N VAL A 289 0.44 -41.39 -3.55
CA VAL A 289 1.27 -41.26 -4.75
C VAL A 289 1.78 -42.62 -5.23
N ALA A 290 1.98 -43.59 -4.34
CA ALA A 290 2.31 -44.96 -4.73
C ALA A 290 1.27 -45.59 -5.65
N HIS A 291 0.01 -45.15 -5.59
CA HIS A 291 -1.09 -45.60 -6.46
C HIS A 291 -1.28 -44.70 -7.70
N TYR A 292 -0.21 -44.05 -8.18
CA TYR A 292 -0.25 -43.14 -9.34
C TYR A 292 -0.96 -43.70 -10.58
N THR A 293 -0.77 -44.97 -10.89
CA THR A 293 -1.35 -45.61 -12.09
C THR A 293 -2.86 -45.78 -12.00
N THR A 294 -3.43 -45.94 -10.81
CA THR A 294 -4.87 -46.21 -10.57
C THR A 294 -5.62 -44.99 -10.05
N SER A 295 -4.99 -44.16 -9.21
CA SER A 295 -5.62 -42.98 -8.61
C SER A 295 -5.55 -41.73 -9.51
N ARG A 296 -6.70 -41.16 -9.84
CA ARG A 296 -6.78 -39.87 -10.56
C ARG A 296 -6.31 -38.71 -9.69
N VAL A 297 -6.51 -38.76 -8.37
CA VAL A 297 -6.04 -37.75 -7.42
C VAL A 297 -4.51 -37.72 -7.37
N ALA A 298 -3.86 -38.88 -7.30
CA ALA A 298 -2.41 -38.98 -7.36
C ALA A 298 -1.84 -38.42 -8.67
N ARG A 299 -2.50 -38.69 -9.80
CA ARG A 299 -2.12 -38.12 -11.10
C ARG A 299 -2.34 -36.61 -11.15
N ALA A 300 -3.43 -36.10 -10.59
CA ALA A 300 -3.68 -34.66 -10.53
C ALA A 300 -2.60 -33.95 -9.72
N TRP A 301 -2.23 -34.50 -8.56
CA TRP A 301 -1.14 -33.99 -7.74
C TRP A 301 0.19 -33.99 -8.48
N HIS A 302 0.52 -35.08 -9.15
CA HIS A 302 1.75 -35.21 -9.94
C HIS A 302 1.80 -34.17 -11.09
N TYR A 303 0.69 -33.92 -11.81
CA TYR A 303 0.61 -32.87 -12.83
C TYR A 303 0.90 -31.49 -12.24
N ARG A 304 0.39 -31.16 -11.04
CA ARG A 304 0.73 -29.87 -10.40
C ARG A 304 2.21 -29.78 -10.06
N GLU A 305 2.80 -30.84 -9.48
CA GLU A 305 4.22 -30.83 -9.13
C GLU A 305 5.11 -30.71 -10.38
N GLN A 306 4.78 -31.42 -11.46
CA GLN A 306 5.45 -31.23 -12.74
C GLN A 306 5.32 -29.78 -13.25
N LEU A 307 4.14 -29.18 -13.15
CA LEU A 307 3.92 -27.80 -13.57
C LEU A 307 4.78 -26.83 -12.75
N ARG A 308 4.86 -27.02 -11.42
CA ARG A 308 5.74 -26.23 -10.55
C ARG A 308 7.22 -26.35 -10.95
N ASP A 309 7.64 -27.58 -11.24
CA ASP A 309 9.02 -27.87 -11.67
C ASP A 309 9.35 -27.20 -13.02
N ILE A 310 8.43 -27.28 -13.99
CA ILE A 310 8.55 -26.60 -15.29
C ILE A 310 8.65 -25.08 -15.09
N LEU A 311 7.75 -24.50 -14.34
CA LEU A 311 7.71 -23.05 -14.08
C LEU A 311 8.83 -22.58 -13.12
N GLY A 312 9.55 -23.46 -12.45
CA GLY A 312 10.76 -23.17 -11.70
C GLY A 312 12.02 -23.02 -12.57
N ARG A 313 12.01 -23.52 -13.80
CA ARG A 313 13.19 -23.52 -14.69
C ARG A 313 13.41 -22.14 -15.32
N LYS A 314 14.67 -21.88 -15.72
CA LYS A 314 15.11 -20.55 -16.18
C LYS A 314 15.14 -20.39 -17.72
N GLN A 315 15.29 -21.47 -18.44
CA GLN A 315 15.55 -21.45 -19.89
C GLN A 315 14.24 -21.47 -20.66
N ARG A 316 13.94 -20.40 -21.41
CA ARG A 316 12.68 -20.23 -22.15
C ARG A 316 12.37 -21.42 -23.06
N HIS A 317 13.33 -21.89 -23.86
CA HIS A 317 13.11 -23.00 -24.79
C HIS A 317 12.80 -24.32 -24.07
N VAL A 318 13.43 -24.57 -22.90
CA VAL A 318 13.15 -25.76 -22.07
C VAL A 318 11.75 -25.68 -21.49
N VAL A 319 11.40 -24.55 -20.87
CA VAL A 319 10.06 -24.32 -20.33
C VAL A 319 8.98 -24.45 -21.40
N SER A 320 9.17 -23.82 -22.55
CA SER A 320 8.24 -23.89 -23.69
C SER A 320 7.99 -25.32 -24.17
N ARG A 321 9.07 -26.10 -24.34
CA ARG A 321 8.96 -27.51 -24.77
C ARG A 321 8.25 -28.35 -23.73
N MET A 322 8.67 -28.26 -22.47
CA MET A 322 8.11 -29.05 -21.37
C MET A 322 6.64 -28.69 -21.11
N LEU A 323 6.30 -27.41 -21.19
CA LEU A 323 4.94 -26.95 -20.97
C LEU A 323 3.97 -27.39 -22.06
N ARG A 324 4.40 -27.39 -23.33
CA ARG A 324 3.62 -27.97 -24.45
C ARG A 324 3.40 -29.47 -24.26
N GLN A 325 4.46 -30.22 -23.87
CA GLN A 325 4.36 -31.64 -23.59
C GLN A 325 3.41 -31.91 -22.40
N TRP A 326 3.53 -31.13 -21.33
CA TRP A 326 2.66 -31.21 -20.16
C TRP A 326 1.18 -31.01 -20.56
N CYS A 327 0.87 -29.99 -21.32
CA CYS A 327 -0.48 -29.73 -21.85
C CYS A 327 -1.00 -30.92 -22.68
N THR A 328 -0.16 -31.52 -23.51
CA THR A 328 -0.53 -32.68 -24.32
C THR A 328 -0.84 -33.90 -23.44
N ASN A 329 -0.01 -34.16 -22.44
CA ASN A 329 -0.20 -35.27 -21.50
C ASN A 329 -1.50 -35.10 -20.68
N VAL A 330 -1.74 -33.91 -20.17
CA VAL A 330 -2.98 -33.59 -19.42
C VAL A 330 -4.23 -33.78 -20.29
N MET A 331 -4.22 -33.25 -21.51
CA MET A 331 -5.38 -33.36 -22.42
C MET A 331 -5.72 -34.82 -22.80
N ARG A 332 -4.72 -35.71 -22.81
CA ARG A 332 -4.90 -37.14 -23.08
C ARG A 332 -5.24 -37.94 -21.81
N SER A 333 -5.13 -37.33 -20.65
CA SER A 333 -5.36 -38.01 -19.36
C SER A 333 -6.86 -38.16 -19.04
N THR A 334 -7.16 -39.02 -18.05
CA THR A 334 -8.51 -39.18 -17.51
C THR A 334 -8.80 -38.23 -16.32
N VAL A 335 -7.91 -37.23 -16.08
CA VAL A 335 -8.07 -36.24 -15.01
C VAL A 335 -8.84 -35.03 -15.56
N GLU A 336 -10.14 -35.16 -15.66
CA GLU A 336 -11.01 -34.15 -16.31
C GLU A 336 -10.83 -32.73 -15.72
N PRO A 337 -10.76 -32.51 -14.38
CA PRO A 337 -10.60 -31.17 -13.82
C PRO A 337 -9.28 -30.47 -14.20
N MET A 338 -8.24 -31.23 -14.64
CA MET A 338 -6.97 -30.67 -15.04
C MET A 338 -6.95 -30.18 -16.51
N LYS A 339 -7.86 -30.66 -17.36
CA LYS A 339 -7.94 -30.27 -18.77
C LYS A 339 -8.21 -28.77 -18.99
N PRO A 340 -9.13 -28.12 -18.24
CA PRO A 340 -9.29 -26.68 -18.31
C PRO A 340 -7.99 -25.90 -18.00
N VAL A 341 -7.14 -26.39 -17.07
CA VAL A 341 -5.85 -25.78 -16.74
C VAL A 341 -4.92 -25.85 -17.96
N ALA A 342 -4.84 -27.00 -18.64
CA ALA A 342 -4.05 -27.13 -19.86
C ALA A 342 -4.58 -26.22 -20.98
N GLY A 343 -5.90 -26.07 -21.10
CA GLY A 343 -6.54 -25.14 -22.02
C GLY A 343 -6.20 -23.67 -21.74
N LEU A 344 -6.22 -23.28 -20.46
CA LEU A 344 -5.82 -21.95 -20.00
C LEU A 344 -4.35 -21.68 -20.31
N ILE A 345 -3.45 -22.62 -20.01
CA ILE A 345 -2.02 -22.49 -20.33
C ILE A 345 -1.80 -22.35 -21.84
N ARG A 346 -2.53 -23.07 -22.67
CA ARG A 346 -2.42 -22.94 -24.14
C ARG A 346 -2.85 -21.58 -24.64
N ARG A 347 -3.94 -21.01 -24.09
CA ARG A 347 -4.43 -19.67 -24.47
C ARG A 347 -3.45 -18.56 -24.09
N HIS A 348 -2.82 -18.68 -22.93
CA HIS A 348 -1.96 -17.65 -22.35
C HIS A 348 -0.46 -18.01 -22.41
N PHE A 349 -0.09 -18.88 -23.37
CA PHE A 349 1.21 -19.54 -23.43
C PHE A 349 2.39 -18.55 -23.41
N GLU A 350 2.35 -17.54 -24.28
CA GLU A 350 3.46 -16.60 -24.43
C GLU A 350 3.69 -15.77 -23.16
N GLY A 351 2.63 -15.26 -22.52
CA GLY A 351 2.74 -14.51 -21.26
C GLY A 351 3.19 -15.37 -20.07
N ILE A 352 2.80 -16.66 -20.03
CA ILE A 352 3.29 -17.60 -18.99
C ILE A 352 4.79 -17.88 -19.20
N VAL A 353 5.23 -18.06 -20.47
CA VAL A 353 6.64 -18.28 -20.78
C VAL A 353 7.48 -17.01 -20.62
N ALA A 354 6.88 -15.83 -20.83
CA ALA A 354 7.54 -14.53 -20.65
C ALA A 354 8.15 -14.37 -19.25
N TRP A 355 7.55 -14.99 -18.22
CA TRP A 355 8.11 -15.04 -16.87
C TRP A 355 9.57 -15.55 -16.83
N THR A 356 9.95 -16.44 -17.72
CA THR A 356 11.34 -16.96 -17.75
C THR A 356 12.37 -15.87 -18.06
N GLN A 357 11.95 -14.79 -18.69
CA GLN A 357 12.78 -13.63 -19.04
C GLN A 357 12.61 -12.48 -18.06
N SER A 358 11.35 -12.09 -17.78
CA SER A 358 11.05 -10.95 -16.90
C SER A 358 11.39 -11.22 -15.43
N ARG A 359 11.18 -12.47 -14.97
CA ARG A 359 11.21 -12.83 -13.54
C ARG A 359 10.19 -12.09 -12.68
N GLN A 360 9.31 -11.32 -13.29
CA GLN A 360 8.24 -10.61 -12.61
C GLN A 360 7.26 -11.58 -11.99
N THR A 361 6.84 -11.29 -10.77
CA THR A 361 5.81 -12.04 -10.05
C THR A 361 5.00 -11.07 -9.22
N ASN A 362 3.73 -11.37 -8.97
CA ASN A 362 2.92 -10.61 -8.03
C ASN A 362 3.30 -10.87 -6.55
N GLY A 363 4.46 -11.49 -6.29
CA GLY A 363 4.88 -11.85 -4.94
C GLY A 363 4.94 -10.67 -3.97
N PHE A 364 5.33 -9.48 -4.46
CA PHE A 364 5.24 -8.25 -3.66
C PHE A 364 3.79 -7.89 -3.34
N LEU A 365 2.90 -7.90 -4.35
CA LEU A 365 1.47 -7.60 -4.16
C LEU A 365 0.77 -8.67 -3.30
N GLU A 366 1.13 -9.95 -3.42
CA GLU A 366 0.62 -11.01 -2.54
C GLU A 366 1.02 -10.79 -1.08
N ALA A 367 2.29 -10.45 -0.82
CA ALA A 367 2.77 -10.09 0.53
C ALA A 367 2.03 -8.85 1.07
N LEU A 368 1.89 -7.82 0.24
CA LEU A 368 1.15 -6.60 0.56
C LEU A 368 -0.32 -6.89 0.87
N ASN A 369 -0.97 -7.73 0.07
CA ASN A 369 -2.35 -8.17 0.32
C ASN A 369 -2.46 -8.85 1.69
N GLY A 370 -1.49 -9.67 2.08
CA GLY A 370 -1.40 -10.27 3.41
C GLY A 370 -1.35 -9.24 4.53
N LEU A 371 -0.46 -8.25 4.41
CA LEU A 371 -0.31 -7.13 5.35
C LEU A 371 -1.58 -6.28 5.43
N PHE A 372 -2.14 -5.93 4.29
CA PHE A 372 -3.38 -5.16 4.21
C PHE A 372 -4.57 -5.88 4.84
N GLN A 373 -4.74 -7.19 4.58
CA GLN A 373 -5.79 -7.98 5.20
C GLN A 373 -5.58 -8.11 6.72
N ALA A 374 -4.35 -8.12 7.22
CA ALA A 374 -4.05 -8.07 8.64
C ALA A 374 -4.43 -6.72 9.26
N ALA A 375 -4.05 -5.61 8.63
CA ALA A 375 -4.42 -4.25 9.03
C ALA A 375 -5.95 -4.07 9.02
N LYS A 376 -6.64 -4.56 7.97
CA LYS A 376 -8.09 -4.54 7.85
C LYS A 376 -8.78 -5.31 8.99
N ARG A 377 -8.27 -6.49 9.36
CA ARG A 377 -8.80 -7.27 10.51
C ARG A 377 -8.62 -6.50 11.82
N LYS A 378 -7.44 -5.91 12.05
CA LYS A 378 -7.13 -5.11 13.24
C LYS A 378 -8.02 -3.86 13.34
N ALA A 379 -8.33 -3.23 12.21
CA ALA A 379 -9.24 -2.07 12.14
C ALA A 379 -10.74 -2.45 12.12
N ARG A 380 -11.10 -3.74 12.13
CA ARG A 380 -12.48 -4.25 11.97
C ARG A 380 -13.14 -3.88 10.64
N GLY A 381 -12.34 -3.65 9.60
CA GLY A 381 -12.77 -3.31 8.25
C GLY A 381 -12.66 -1.83 7.92
N TYR A 382 -12.76 -1.52 6.62
CA TYR A 382 -12.83 -0.16 6.08
C TYR A 382 -14.13 0.01 5.29
N THR A 383 -14.90 1.05 5.60
CA THR A 383 -16.21 1.30 4.96
C THR A 383 -16.10 2.20 3.74
N LYS A 384 -15.08 3.04 3.67
CA LYS A 384 -14.85 4.00 2.58
C LYS A 384 -13.59 3.64 1.81
N PHE A 385 -13.65 3.77 0.49
CA PHE A 385 -12.49 3.58 -0.40
C PHE A 385 -11.35 4.54 -0.04
N SER A 386 -11.65 5.83 0.22
CA SER A 386 -10.62 6.81 0.60
C SER A 386 -9.80 6.37 1.81
N THR A 387 -10.46 5.84 2.85
CA THR A 387 -9.77 5.33 4.04
C THR A 387 -8.84 4.15 3.69
N MET A 388 -9.33 3.24 2.85
CA MET A 388 -8.57 2.08 2.43
C MET A 388 -7.36 2.47 1.56
N ARG A 389 -7.56 3.39 0.61
CA ARG A 389 -6.50 3.95 -0.23
C ARG A 389 -5.41 4.59 0.62
N THR A 390 -5.79 5.45 1.59
CA THR A 390 -4.85 6.06 2.54
C THR A 390 -4.03 5.01 3.28
N VAL A 391 -4.66 3.97 3.82
CA VAL A 391 -3.95 2.89 4.54
C VAL A 391 -3.02 2.10 3.63
N LEU A 392 -3.43 1.80 2.39
CA LEU A 392 -2.59 1.08 1.41
C LEU A 392 -1.32 1.88 1.10
N PHE A 393 -1.43 3.18 0.86
CA PHE A 393 -0.28 4.04 0.61
C PHE A 393 0.60 4.20 1.85
N LEU A 394 0.05 4.33 3.05
CA LEU A 394 0.83 4.34 4.30
C LEU A 394 1.61 3.04 4.50
N ILE A 395 1.05 1.87 4.18
CA ILE A 395 1.71 0.57 4.34
C ILE A 395 2.79 0.35 3.27
N ALA A 396 2.53 0.73 2.03
CA ALA A 396 3.32 0.27 0.88
C ALA A 396 3.60 1.31 -0.21
N GLY A 397 3.19 2.56 -0.03
CA GLY A 397 3.45 3.63 -1.01
C GLY A 397 4.88 4.13 -1.01
N LYS A 398 5.61 3.92 0.08
CA LYS A 398 6.96 4.50 0.30
C LYS A 398 6.98 6.01 -0.03
N LEU A 399 5.91 6.70 0.34
CA LEU A 399 5.75 8.12 0.08
C LEU A 399 6.77 8.93 0.88
N ASP A 400 7.33 9.95 0.25
CA ASP A 400 8.17 10.95 0.91
C ASP A 400 7.27 12.10 1.40
N PHE A 401 7.25 12.31 2.70
CA PHE A 401 6.51 13.40 3.34
C PHE A 401 7.41 14.56 3.75
N SER A 402 8.71 14.52 3.44
CA SER A 402 9.69 15.51 3.92
C SER A 402 9.44 16.92 3.38
N SER A 403 8.96 17.05 2.14
CA SER A 403 8.54 18.32 1.52
C SER A 403 7.33 18.94 2.22
N LEU A 404 6.43 18.09 2.73
CA LEU A 404 5.21 18.52 3.41
C LEU A 404 5.44 18.80 4.89
N ASN A 405 6.33 18.06 5.50
CA ASN A 405 6.63 18.15 6.92
C ASN A 405 8.08 17.73 7.22
N PRO A 406 8.96 18.71 7.55
CA PRO A 406 10.38 18.45 7.83
C PRO A 406 10.61 17.41 8.95
N HIS A 407 9.67 17.25 9.89
CA HIS A 407 9.76 16.27 10.97
C HIS A 407 9.56 14.82 10.48
N LEU A 408 9.14 14.61 9.24
CA LEU A 408 9.03 13.30 8.58
C LEU A 408 10.20 13.00 7.65
N ALA A 409 11.21 13.87 7.59
CA ALA A 409 12.39 13.66 6.77
C ALA A 409 13.19 12.42 7.23
N PRO A 410 13.76 11.63 6.30
CA PRO A 410 14.66 10.53 6.63
C PRO A 410 15.85 11.05 7.46
N GLY A 411 16.13 10.41 8.60
CA GLY A 411 17.23 10.80 9.49
C GLY A 411 16.88 11.85 10.57
N HIS A 412 15.66 12.36 10.62
CA HIS A 412 15.21 13.15 11.75
C HIS A 412 15.17 12.29 13.03
N PRO A 413 15.89 12.62 14.11
CA PRO A 413 16.10 11.73 15.25
C PRO A 413 14.82 11.33 16.01
N ALA A 414 13.74 12.09 15.85
CA ALA A 414 12.49 11.83 16.55
C ALA A 414 11.56 10.85 15.82
N LEU A 415 11.63 10.72 14.49
CA LEU A 415 10.51 10.14 13.73
C LEU A 415 10.91 9.37 12.46
N SER A 416 12.15 8.89 12.35
CA SER A 416 12.58 8.15 11.15
C SER A 416 11.84 6.80 10.98
N PRO A 417 11.09 6.59 9.90
CA PRO A 417 10.38 5.32 9.64
C PRO A 417 11.31 4.16 9.18
N SER A 418 12.60 4.39 9.05
CA SER A 418 13.56 3.48 8.38
C SER A 418 13.89 2.18 9.12
N ALA A 419 13.15 1.76 10.13
CA ALA A 419 13.51 0.62 10.96
C ALA A 419 12.61 -0.62 10.85
N VAL A 420 11.62 -0.68 9.95
CA VAL A 420 10.72 -1.85 9.95
C VAL A 420 10.32 -2.30 8.54
N LEU A 421 11.22 -2.99 7.87
CA LEU A 421 10.87 -4.17 7.07
C LEU A 421 12.12 -5.09 7.05
N PRO A 422 12.11 -6.25 7.73
CA PRO A 422 13.14 -7.24 7.50
C PRO A 422 13.02 -7.77 6.07
N THR A 423 14.16 -7.84 5.42
CA THR A 423 14.41 -8.43 4.09
C THR A 423 13.87 -9.82 3.94
#